data_dfca5e085b008b69f12d4b159efc9c92
#
_entry.id   dfca5e085b008b69f12d4b159efc9c92
#
_cell.length_a   1.000
_cell.length_b   1.000
_cell.length_c   1.000
_cell.angle_alpha   90.00
_cell.angle_beta   90.00
_cell.angle_gamma   90.00
#
_symmetry.space_group_name_H-M   'P 1'
#
loop_
_entity.id
_entity.type
_entity.pdbx_description
1 polymer ?
#
loop_
_entity_poly.entity_id
_entity_poly.type
_entity_poly.pdbx_seq_one_letter_code
_entity_poly.pdbx_strand_id
1 'polypeptide(L)'
;MSTYQWLCLLGVPSLLIAALLAMIRHLAAQIQHDRADTAATKLGVQALLRAQMISDYNKWSDRGYAPIYARQNFENCWGHYHTLGANGVMDDIHDKFLQLPTQEK
;
A
#
# COMPACT_ATOMS: atom_id res chain seq x y z
N MET A 1 22.59 -41.00 -37.34
CA MET A 1 21.84 -39.74 -37.30
C MET A 1 22.29 -38.83 -38.42
N SER A 2 21.34 -38.23 -39.13
CA SER A 2 21.66 -37.24 -40.15
C SER A 2 22.11 -35.93 -39.51
N THR A 3 22.89 -35.12 -40.24
CA THR A 3 23.30 -33.80 -39.76
C THR A 3 22.12 -32.92 -39.38
N TYR A 4 21.00 -33.10 -40.06
CA TYR A 4 19.75 -32.38 -39.78
C TYR A 4 19.20 -32.68 -38.37
N GLN A 5 19.24 -33.94 -37.95
CA GLN A 5 18.78 -34.34 -36.60
C GLN A 5 19.69 -33.75 -35.53
N TRP A 6 20.96 -33.68 -35.74
CA TRP A 6 21.88 -33.02 -34.82
C TRP A 6 21.60 -31.53 -34.68
N LEU A 7 21.33 -30.84 -35.80
CA LEU A 7 20.99 -29.44 -35.80
C LEU A 7 19.68 -29.19 -35.03
N CYS A 8 18.69 -30.04 -35.22
CA CYS A 8 17.42 -29.93 -34.48
C CYS A 8 17.63 -30.14 -32.98
N LEU A 9 18.48 -31.10 -32.60
CA LEU A 9 18.76 -31.37 -31.19
C LEU A 9 19.52 -30.28 -30.49
N LEU A 10 20.43 -29.56 -31.21
CA LEU A 10 21.20 -28.45 -30.67
C LEU A 10 20.46 -27.11 -30.73
N GLY A 11 19.67 -26.89 -31.77
CA GLY A 11 18.94 -25.64 -31.98
C GLY A 11 17.71 -25.48 -31.08
N VAL A 12 16.93 -26.56 -30.90
CA VAL A 12 15.69 -26.53 -30.14
C VAL A 12 15.94 -26.20 -28.66
N PRO A 13 16.89 -26.85 -27.95
CA PRO A 13 17.17 -26.48 -26.56
C PRO A 13 17.64 -25.03 -26.39
N SER A 14 18.45 -24.52 -27.34
CA SER A 14 18.92 -23.12 -27.29
C SER A 14 17.78 -22.13 -27.43
N LEU A 15 16.81 -22.38 -28.32
CA LEU A 15 15.66 -21.55 -28.51
C LEU A 15 14.75 -21.56 -27.28
N LEU A 16 14.55 -22.73 -26.66
CA LEU A 16 13.76 -22.87 -25.43
C LEU A 16 14.40 -22.08 -24.27
N ILE A 17 15.71 -22.17 -24.10
CA ILE A 17 16.43 -21.44 -23.06
C ILE A 17 16.30 -19.95 -23.30
N ALA A 18 16.46 -19.48 -24.53
CA ALA A 18 16.32 -18.07 -24.87
C ALA A 18 14.90 -17.56 -24.59
N ALA A 19 13.88 -18.34 -24.94
CA ALA A 19 12.49 -17.99 -24.67
C ALA A 19 12.20 -17.92 -23.17
N LEU A 20 12.72 -18.88 -22.37
CA LEU A 20 12.57 -18.87 -20.92
C LEU A 20 13.25 -17.67 -20.29
N LEU A 21 14.46 -17.31 -20.73
CA LEU A 21 15.16 -16.13 -20.22
C LEU A 21 14.41 -14.85 -20.56
N ALA A 22 13.85 -14.76 -21.77
CA ALA A 22 13.05 -13.60 -22.16
C ALA A 22 11.80 -13.49 -21.30
N MET A 23 11.11 -14.60 -21.01
CA MET A 23 9.95 -14.62 -20.11
C MET A 23 10.31 -14.20 -18.70
N ILE A 24 11.43 -14.72 -18.16
CA ILE A 24 11.89 -14.36 -16.82
C ILE A 24 12.17 -12.88 -16.72
N ARG A 25 12.85 -12.30 -17.72
CA ARG A 25 13.13 -10.86 -17.77
C ARG A 25 11.86 -10.04 -17.84
N HIS A 26 10.91 -10.46 -18.67
CA HIS A 26 9.62 -9.78 -18.80
C HIS A 26 8.84 -9.80 -17.48
N LEU A 27 8.75 -10.96 -16.84
CA LEU A 27 8.09 -11.11 -15.55
C LEU A 27 8.78 -10.29 -14.47
N ALA A 28 10.11 -10.28 -14.42
CA ALA A 28 10.86 -9.47 -13.47
C ALA A 28 10.58 -7.98 -13.67
N ALA A 29 10.50 -7.50 -14.92
CA ALA A 29 10.17 -6.11 -15.21
C ALA A 29 8.74 -5.77 -14.78
N GLN A 30 7.78 -6.67 -15.01
CA GLN A 30 6.40 -6.48 -14.55
C GLN A 30 6.30 -6.44 -13.03
N ILE A 31 7.01 -7.33 -12.33
CA ILE A 31 7.02 -7.35 -10.86
C ILE A 31 7.58 -6.03 -10.31
N GLN A 32 8.66 -5.52 -10.90
CA GLN A 32 9.22 -4.23 -10.49
C GLN A 32 8.25 -3.08 -10.73
N HIS A 33 7.57 -3.08 -11.88
CA HIS A 33 6.56 -2.06 -12.20
C HIS A 33 5.38 -2.12 -11.22
N ASP A 34 4.88 -3.32 -10.94
CA ASP A 34 3.77 -3.51 -10.00
C ASP A 34 4.16 -3.10 -8.59
N ARG A 35 5.39 -3.37 -8.17
CA ARG A 35 5.90 -2.92 -6.86
C ARG A 35 5.98 -1.41 -6.78
N ALA A 36 6.42 -0.73 -7.83
CA ALA A 36 6.47 0.72 -7.88
C ALA A 36 5.07 1.31 -7.81
N ASP A 37 4.11 0.76 -8.56
CA ASP A 37 2.72 1.19 -8.52
C ASP A 37 2.09 0.94 -7.15
N THR A 38 2.36 -0.20 -6.53
CA THR A 38 1.88 -0.53 -5.19
C THR A 38 2.46 0.43 -4.16
N ALA A 39 3.74 0.77 -4.25
CA ALA A 39 4.36 1.73 -3.36
C ALA A 39 3.75 3.12 -3.50
N ALA A 40 3.51 3.57 -4.74
CA ALA A 40 2.87 4.86 -5.00
C ALA A 40 1.44 4.88 -4.48
N THR A 41 0.68 3.80 -4.69
CA THR A 41 -0.69 3.65 -4.16
C THR A 41 -0.68 3.68 -2.64
N LYS A 42 0.25 2.98 -2.02
CA LYS A 42 0.41 2.95 -0.56
C LYS A 42 0.65 4.35 0.00
N LEU A 43 1.55 5.12 -0.61
CA LEU A 43 1.82 6.50 -0.20
C LEU A 43 0.60 7.40 -0.40
N GLY A 44 -0.13 7.21 -1.50
CA GLY A 44 -1.35 7.94 -1.77
C GLY A 44 -2.45 7.65 -0.75
N VAL A 45 -2.67 6.38 -0.43
CA VAL A 45 -3.64 5.97 0.60
C VAL A 45 -3.23 6.52 1.96
N GLN A 46 -1.95 6.45 2.30
CA GLN A 46 -1.43 6.99 3.54
C GLN A 46 -1.70 8.51 3.65
N ALA A 47 -1.47 9.25 2.56
CA ALA A 47 -1.73 10.68 2.52
C ALA A 47 -3.21 11.00 2.68
N LEU A 48 -4.09 10.24 2.03
CA LEU A 48 -5.54 10.40 2.14
C LEU A 48 -6.04 10.10 3.56
N LEU A 49 -5.57 9.01 4.17
CA LEU A 49 -5.93 8.66 5.54
C LEU A 49 -5.48 9.73 6.52
N ARG A 50 -4.27 10.24 6.33
CA ARG A 50 -3.73 11.33 7.15
C ARG A 50 -4.59 12.58 7.04
N ALA A 51 -4.94 13.00 5.82
CA ALA A 51 -5.77 14.16 5.58
C ALA A 51 -7.15 13.98 6.22
N GLN A 52 -7.74 12.78 6.10
CA GLN A 52 -9.05 12.48 6.69
C GLN A 52 -9.00 12.55 8.21
N MET A 53 -7.96 11.98 8.83
CA MET A 53 -7.80 12.00 10.28
C MET A 53 -7.61 13.42 10.81
N ILE A 54 -6.82 14.24 10.13
CA ILE A 54 -6.60 15.64 10.52
C ILE A 54 -7.91 16.43 10.39
N SER A 55 -8.64 16.23 9.31
CA SER A 55 -9.94 16.86 9.10
C SER A 55 -10.94 16.49 10.20
N ASP A 56 -11.03 15.20 10.51
CA ASP A 56 -11.93 14.70 11.57
C ASP A 56 -11.54 15.26 12.94
N TYR A 57 -10.25 15.26 13.24
CA TYR A 57 -9.77 15.83 14.51
C TYR A 57 -10.15 17.31 14.63
N ASN A 58 -9.89 18.10 13.59
CA ASN A 58 -10.22 19.52 13.60
C ASN A 58 -11.71 19.75 13.77
N LYS A 59 -12.53 18.99 13.06
CA LYS A 59 -14.00 19.10 13.14
C LYS A 59 -14.52 18.83 14.54
N TRP A 60 -14.12 17.71 15.15
CA TRP A 60 -14.63 17.33 16.46
C TRP A 60 -13.96 18.09 17.59
N SER A 61 -12.70 18.48 17.44
CA SER A 61 -12.00 19.35 18.39
C SER A 61 -12.69 20.71 18.48
N ASP A 62 -13.11 21.29 17.36
CA ASP A 62 -13.86 22.54 17.34
C ASP A 62 -15.21 22.41 18.02
N ARG A 63 -15.85 21.26 17.92
CA ARG A 63 -17.13 21.00 18.60
C ARG A 63 -16.96 20.62 20.06
N GLY A 64 -15.76 20.25 20.47
CA GLY A 64 -15.45 19.87 21.84
C GLY A 64 -15.84 18.47 22.24
N TYR A 65 -16.29 17.63 21.31
CA TYR A 65 -16.64 16.23 21.56
C TYR A 65 -16.52 15.42 20.28
N ALA A 66 -16.41 14.12 20.43
CA ALA A 66 -16.41 13.19 19.29
C ALA A 66 -17.37 12.04 19.60
N PRO A 67 -18.48 11.91 18.85
CA PRO A 67 -19.42 10.80 19.08
C PRO A 67 -18.77 9.44 18.86
N ILE A 68 -19.38 8.40 19.38
CA ILE A 68 -18.84 7.04 19.29
C ILE A 68 -18.56 6.65 17.83
N TYR A 69 -19.49 6.98 16.91
CA TYR A 69 -19.29 6.63 15.50
C TYR A 69 -18.08 7.36 14.88
N ALA A 70 -17.85 8.61 15.27
CA ALA A 70 -16.70 9.37 14.80
C ALA A 70 -15.41 8.80 15.36
N ARG A 71 -15.43 8.38 16.62
CA ARG A 71 -14.28 7.73 17.24
C ARG A 71 -13.95 6.39 16.56
N GLN A 72 -14.96 5.59 16.25
CA GLN A 72 -14.77 4.31 15.54
C GLN A 72 -14.20 4.54 14.15
N ASN A 73 -14.70 5.52 13.41
CA ASN A 73 -14.17 5.88 12.11
C ASN A 73 -12.70 6.31 12.19
N PHE A 74 -12.36 7.14 13.16
CA PHE A 74 -11.00 7.60 13.36
C PHE A 74 -10.07 6.44 13.70
N GLU A 75 -10.50 5.54 14.57
CA GLU A 75 -9.73 4.36 14.94
C GLU A 75 -9.49 3.43 13.74
N ASN A 76 -10.48 3.26 12.88
CA ASN A 76 -10.32 2.49 11.65
C ASN A 76 -9.27 3.12 10.74
N CYS A 77 -9.35 4.42 10.51
CA CYS A 77 -8.36 5.14 9.72
C CYS A 77 -6.97 5.06 10.34
N TRP A 78 -6.89 5.20 11.66
CA TRP A 78 -5.65 5.09 12.41
C TRP A 78 -5.02 3.71 12.26
N GLY A 79 -5.82 2.65 12.39
CA GLY A 79 -5.33 1.28 12.25
C GLY A 79 -4.71 1.02 10.87
N HIS A 80 -5.38 1.45 9.82
CA HIS A 80 -4.86 1.33 8.46
C HIS A 80 -3.62 2.19 8.23
N TYR A 81 -3.66 3.43 8.71
CA TYR A 81 -2.53 4.34 8.58
C TYR A 81 -1.30 3.80 9.31
N HIS A 82 -1.49 3.30 10.53
CA HIS A 82 -0.40 2.75 11.34
C HIS A 82 0.21 1.51 10.68
N THR A 83 -0.61 0.64 10.11
CA THR A 83 -0.15 -0.54 9.37
C THR A 83 0.71 -0.15 8.16
N LEU A 84 0.44 1.01 7.54
CA LEU A 84 1.19 1.50 6.39
C LEU A 84 2.51 2.17 6.78
N GLY A 85 2.84 2.28 8.06
CA GLY A 85 4.09 2.87 8.52
C GLY A 85 3.95 4.32 8.99
N ALA A 86 3.03 4.56 9.91
CA ALA A 86 2.73 5.88 10.46
C ALA A 86 3.93 6.51 11.19
N ASN A 87 3.94 7.83 11.25
CA ASN A 87 4.93 8.59 12.01
C ASN A 87 4.34 9.12 13.33
N GLY A 88 5.21 9.64 14.21
CA GLY A 88 4.83 10.08 15.56
C GLY A 88 3.90 11.28 15.61
N VAL A 89 3.79 12.08 14.55
CA VAL A 89 2.89 13.23 14.51
C VAL A 89 1.44 12.77 14.58
N MET A 90 1.11 11.71 13.84
CA MET A 90 -0.25 11.17 13.86
C MET A 90 -0.55 10.44 15.16
N ASP A 91 0.45 9.87 15.82
CA ASP A 91 0.29 9.27 17.15
C ASP A 91 -0.20 10.30 18.16
N ASP A 92 0.36 11.49 18.12
CA ASP A 92 -0.05 12.59 19.00
C ASP A 92 -1.49 13.03 18.72
N ILE A 93 -1.87 13.16 17.46
CA ILE A 93 -3.24 13.51 17.06
C ILE A 93 -4.21 12.42 17.50
N HIS A 94 -3.83 11.15 17.36
CA HIS A 94 -4.63 10.01 17.81
C HIS A 94 -4.89 10.08 19.31
N ASP A 95 -3.86 10.30 20.11
CA ASP A 95 -3.98 10.43 21.57
C ASP A 95 -4.89 11.60 21.94
N LYS A 96 -4.73 12.75 21.30
CA LYS A 96 -5.56 13.93 21.56
C LYS A 96 -7.02 13.68 21.17
N PHE A 97 -7.26 12.98 20.06
CA PHE A 97 -8.61 12.64 19.64
C PHE A 97 -9.31 11.74 20.66
N LEU A 98 -8.59 10.76 21.20
CA LEU A 98 -9.16 9.85 22.20
C LEU A 98 -9.50 10.55 23.52
N GLN A 99 -8.88 11.72 23.78
CA GLN A 99 -9.17 12.52 24.98
C GLN A 99 -10.48 13.32 24.85
N LEU A 100 -11.02 13.46 23.64
CA LEU A 100 -12.27 14.17 23.44
C LEU A 100 -13.44 13.40 24.07
N PRO A 101 -14.40 14.11 24.75
CA PRO A 101 -15.59 13.44 25.26
C PRO A 101 -16.42 12.85 24.14
N THR A 102 -17.18 11.80 24.45
CA THR A 102 -18.06 11.15 23.47
C THR A 102 -19.44 11.81 23.38
N GLN A 103 -19.75 12.72 24.29
CA GLN A 103 -21.02 13.44 24.32
C GLN A 103 -20.77 14.92 24.46
N GLU A 104 -21.64 15.70 23.84
CA GLU A 104 -21.65 17.14 23.98
C GLU A 104 -21.98 17.50 25.42
N LYS A 105 -21.24 18.45 25.98
CA LYS A 105 -21.49 18.96 27.35
C LYS A 105 -22.62 20.00 27.38
#